data_74ca864ce9f4314991876839d8450243
#
_entry.id   74ca864ce9f4314991876839d8450243
#
_cell.length_a   1.000
_cell.length_b   1.000
_cell.length_c   1.000
_cell.angle_alpha   90.00
_cell.angle_beta   90.00
_cell.angle_gamma   90.00
#
_symmetry.space_group_name_H-M   'P 1'
#
loop_
_entity.id
_entity.type
_entity.pdbx_description
1 polymer ?
#
loop_
_entity_poly.entity_id
_entity_poly.type
_entity_poly.pdbx_seq_one_letter_code
_entity_poly.pdbx_strand_id
1 'polypeptide(L)'
;MSAGRLARVALALWAAAGAACGGVGDSERLTDAQQVIADMKIGPSDQQRGGLTIVGAVDHADHRYHVGEPINLSIQVNQAAYVAVLRVISNGATTLVFPNRRHTSALLAANVPLHLPDPGAPAMIAAETPGVALFEFVAATRGDSWLFNRKPLTAADFSELGTTTRTLAKDILLSLRVGHGTETAASHLALRVRGD
;
A
#
# COMPACT_ATOMS: atom_id res chain seq x y z
N MET A 1 55.04 26.50 -51.33
CA MET A 1 53.82 27.06 -51.92
C MET A 1 52.69 26.16 -51.47
N SER A 2 51.94 26.51 -50.46
CA SER A 2 50.66 25.88 -50.12
C SER A 2 49.94 26.72 -49.09
N ALA A 3 48.78 27.24 -49.48
CA ALA A 3 47.99 28.16 -48.69
C ALA A 3 47.17 27.38 -47.64
N GLY A 4 47.37 27.72 -46.38
CA GLY A 4 46.55 27.26 -45.27
C GLY A 4 45.22 28.04 -45.19
N ARG A 5 44.11 27.31 -45.25
CA ARG A 5 42.79 27.86 -45.03
C ARG A 5 42.46 27.82 -43.54
N LEU A 6 42.26 28.99 -42.95
CA LEU A 6 41.71 29.18 -41.61
C LEU A 6 40.22 28.84 -41.61
N ALA A 7 39.84 27.78 -40.93
CA ALA A 7 38.42 27.47 -40.64
C ALA A 7 37.97 28.30 -39.43
N ARG A 8 37.00 29.20 -39.64
CA ARG A 8 36.30 29.92 -38.57
C ARG A 8 35.31 28.97 -37.90
N VAL A 9 35.55 28.63 -36.64
CA VAL A 9 34.59 27.96 -35.78
C VAL A 9 33.58 29.00 -35.31
N ALA A 10 32.34 28.86 -35.79
CA ALA A 10 31.22 29.66 -35.30
C ALA A 10 30.72 29.04 -33.99
N LEU A 11 30.91 29.72 -32.88
CA LEU A 11 30.34 29.38 -31.58
C LEU A 11 28.85 29.73 -31.60
N ALA A 12 27.98 28.70 -31.74
CA ALA A 12 26.55 28.87 -31.55
C ALA A 12 26.24 28.86 -30.06
N LEU A 13 25.92 30.07 -29.51
CA LEU A 13 25.30 30.17 -28.17
C LEU A 13 23.88 29.56 -28.24
N TRP A 14 23.70 28.41 -27.65
CA TRP A 14 22.40 27.87 -27.32
C TRP A 14 21.91 28.59 -26.06
N ALA A 15 20.96 29.49 -26.23
CA ALA A 15 20.16 30.01 -25.13
C ALA A 15 19.36 28.86 -24.54
N ALA A 16 19.73 28.43 -23.36
CA ALA A 16 18.93 27.51 -22.57
C ALA A 16 17.64 28.24 -22.15
N ALA A 17 16.56 28.01 -22.89
CA ALA A 17 15.22 28.30 -22.42
C ALA A 17 14.98 27.45 -21.20
N GLY A 18 15.01 28.06 -20.02
CA GLY A 18 14.60 27.41 -18.77
C GLY A 18 13.14 26.99 -18.87
N ALA A 19 12.92 25.70 -19.20
CA ALA A 19 11.65 25.09 -18.97
C ALA A 19 11.45 25.08 -17.44
N ALA A 20 10.56 25.95 -16.97
CA ALA A 20 10.00 25.85 -15.63
C ALA A 20 9.40 24.44 -15.53
N CYS A 21 10.12 23.53 -14.88
CA CYS A 21 9.56 22.29 -14.40
C CYS A 21 8.43 22.68 -13.44
N GLY A 22 7.21 22.68 -13.95
CA GLY A 22 6.02 22.71 -13.13
C GLY A 22 6.17 21.56 -12.14
N GLY A 23 6.21 21.89 -10.84
CA GLY A 23 6.35 20.91 -9.79
C GLY A 23 5.29 19.83 -9.99
N VAL A 24 5.74 18.60 -10.20
CA VAL A 24 4.90 17.41 -10.08
C VAL A 24 4.41 17.46 -8.64
N GLY A 25 3.12 17.73 -8.48
CA GLY A 25 2.56 18.09 -7.18
C GLY A 25 2.84 17.00 -6.14
N ASP A 26 3.05 17.41 -4.90
CA ASP A 26 3.25 16.53 -3.71
C ASP A 26 2.17 15.46 -3.55
N SER A 27 1.07 15.53 -4.29
CA SER A 27 -0.03 14.57 -4.32
C SER A 27 0.30 13.20 -4.92
N GLU A 28 1.49 12.99 -5.49
CA GLU A 28 1.90 11.69 -6.07
C GLU A 28 2.88 10.89 -5.18
N ARG A 29 3.31 11.44 -4.07
CA ARG A 29 4.24 10.79 -3.13
C ARG A 29 3.52 10.31 -1.88
N LEU A 30 4.05 9.26 -1.27
CA LEU A 30 3.62 8.84 0.05
C LEU A 30 3.90 9.97 1.06
N THR A 31 2.93 10.25 1.92
CA THR A 31 3.13 11.14 3.07
C THR A 31 4.01 10.46 4.13
N ASP A 32 4.56 11.23 5.07
CA ASP A 32 5.36 10.68 6.17
C ASP A 32 4.60 9.60 6.96
N ALA A 33 3.29 9.79 7.13
CA ALA A 33 2.43 8.83 7.80
C ALA A 33 2.33 7.50 7.03
N GLN A 34 2.17 7.57 5.72
CA GLN A 34 2.13 6.40 4.84
C GLN A 34 3.49 5.72 4.75
N GLN A 35 4.57 6.51 4.69
CA GLN A 35 5.94 5.98 4.64
C GLN A 35 6.26 5.16 5.90
N VAL A 36 5.84 5.60 7.08
CA VAL A 36 6.02 4.84 8.33
C VAL A 36 5.39 3.45 8.26
N ILE A 37 4.24 3.31 7.60
CA ILE A 37 3.58 2.01 7.41
C ILE A 37 4.28 1.20 6.32
N ALA A 38 4.59 1.80 5.17
CA ALA A 38 5.27 1.12 4.06
C ALA A 38 6.69 0.62 4.43
N ASP A 39 7.36 1.31 5.35
CA ASP A 39 8.69 0.95 5.83
C ASP A 39 8.68 -0.08 6.97
N MET A 40 7.50 -0.59 7.38
CA MET A 40 7.45 -1.65 8.37
C MET A 40 8.17 -2.89 7.88
N LYS A 41 9.26 -3.24 8.54
CA LYS A 41 10.01 -4.48 8.25
C LYS A 41 9.29 -5.67 8.88
N ILE A 42 8.31 -6.19 8.16
CA ILE A 42 7.56 -7.40 8.51
C ILE A 42 8.07 -8.54 7.62
N GLY A 43 8.50 -9.61 8.23
CA GLY A 43 9.05 -10.77 7.54
C GLY A 43 10.54 -10.99 7.79
N PRO A 44 11.08 -12.13 7.36
CA PRO A 44 12.51 -12.40 7.43
C PRO A 44 13.27 -11.38 6.57
N SER A 45 14.36 -10.84 7.12
CA SER A 45 15.22 -9.84 6.46
C SER A 45 15.95 -10.37 5.24
N ASP A 46 15.89 -11.66 4.96
CA ASP A 46 16.48 -12.33 3.81
C ASP A 46 15.51 -13.35 3.23
N GLN A 47 15.41 -13.34 1.91
CA GLN A 47 14.62 -14.22 1.05
C GLN A 47 14.82 -15.70 1.41
N GLN A 48 14.12 -16.19 2.44
CA GLN A 48 14.02 -17.63 2.65
C GLN A 48 13.19 -18.21 1.52
N ARG A 49 13.82 -18.98 0.64
CA ARG A 49 13.15 -19.76 -0.39
C ARG A 49 12.09 -20.64 0.29
N GLY A 50 10.83 -20.37 0.00
CA GLY A 50 9.70 -21.13 0.49
C GLY A 50 8.96 -20.57 1.71
N GLY A 51 9.30 -19.35 2.18
CA GLY A 51 8.59 -18.66 3.27
C GLY A 51 7.20 -18.15 2.87
N LEU A 52 6.45 -17.68 3.87
CA LEU A 52 5.15 -17.04 3.68
C LEU A 52 5.29 -15.84 2.75
N THR A 53 4.39 -15.74 1.78
CA THR A 53 4.24 -14.56 0.91
C THR A 53 2.79 -14.12 0.86
N ILE A 54 2.58 -12.80 0.71
CA ILE A 54 1.28 -12.19 0.50
C ILE A 54 1.35 -11.23 -0.68
N VAL A 55 0.34 -11.25 -1.53
CA VAL A 55 0.19 -10.36 -2.68
C VAL A 55 -1.17 -9.71 -2.65
N GLY A 56 -1.20 -8.38 -2.78
CA GLY A 56 -2.41 -7.61 -3.02
C GLY A 56 -2.40 -7.08 -4.45
N ALA A 57 -3.57 -7.05 -5.09
CA ALA A 57 -3.76 -6.47 -6.40
C ALA A 57 -5.11 -5.75 -6.47
N VAL A 58 -5.25 -4.83 -7.41
CA VAL A 58 -6.48 -4.10 -7.71
C VAL A 58 -6.85 -4.27 -9.17
N ASP A 59 -8.09 -3.91 -9.50
CA ASP A 59 -8.66 -4.05 -10.84
C ASP A 59 -8.01 -3.12 -11.89
N HIS A 60 -7.48 -1.96 -11.50
CA HIS A 60 -6.77 -1.07 -12.41
C HIS A 60 -5.26 -1.35 -12.42
N ALA A 61 -4.73 -1.81 -13.55
CA ALA A 61 -3.31 -2.17 -13.69
C ALA A 61 -2.35 -0.98 -13.54
N ASP A 62 -2.81 0.25 -13.79
CA ASP A 62 -2.03 1.48 -13.62
C ASP A 62 -2.15 2.09 -12.22
N HIS A 63 -2.97 1.49 -11.35
CA HIS A 63 -3.25 1.91 -9.97
C HIS A 63 -3.75 3.35 -9.87
N ARG A 64 -4.52 3.82 -10.86
CA ARG A 64 -5.07 5.18 -10.92
C ARG A 64 -6.59 5.14 -10.80
N TYR A 65 -7.11 5.99 -9.94
CA TYR A 65 -8.53 6.10 -9.65
C TYR A 65 -8.92 7.56 -9.53
N HIS A 66 -10.21 7.84 -9.66
CA HIS A 66 -10.79 9.12 -9.31
C HIS A 66 -11.31 9.11 -7.87
N VAL A 67 -11.52 10.28 -7.30
CA VAL A 67 -12.16 10.41 -5.98
C VAL A 67 -13.55 9.75 -6.02
N GLY A 68 -13.81 8.90 -5.04
CA GLY A 68 -15.08 8.15 -4.96
C GLY A 68 -15.23 6.98 -5.92
N GLU A 69 -14.23 6.71 -6.76
CA GLU A 69 -14.26 5.57 -7.67
C GLU A 69 -14.17 4.25 -6.92
N PRO A 70 -15.03 3.26 -7.23
CA PRO A 70 -14.96 1.94 -6.64
C PRO A 70 -13.68 1.21 -7.01
N ILE A 71 -13.13 0.45 -6.06
CA ILE A 71 -12.00 -0.45 -6.27
C ILE A 71 -12.39 -1.90 -5.94
N ASN A 72 -11.79 -2.82 -6.67
CA ASN A 72 -11.84 -4.25 -6.36
C ASN A 72 -10.43 -4.71 -5.97
N LEU A 73 -10.31 -5.19 -4.75
CA LEU A 73 -9.06 -5.66 -4.17
C LEU A 73 -9.01 -7.19 -4.20
N SER A 74 -7.92 -7.75 -4.65
CA SER A 74 -7.63 -9.19 -4.57
C SER A 74 -6.45 -9.42 -3.65
N ILE A 75 -6.56 -10.42 -2.77
CA ILE A 75 -5.56 -10.76 -1.76
C ILE A 75 -5.27 -12.25 -1.85
N GLN A 76 -4.00 -12.64 -1.94
CA GLN A 76 -3.61 -14.03 -2.01
C GLN A 76 -2.38 -14.30 -1.15
N VAL A 77 -2.35 -15.46 -0.50
CA VAL A 77 -1.21 -16.00 0.27
C VAL A 77 -0.78 -17.34 -0.33
N ASN A 78 0.52 -17.64 -0.29
CA ASN A 78 1.05 -18.91 -0.83
C ASN A 78 0.85 -20.10 0.11
N GLN A 79 0.60 -19.87 1.38
CA GLN A 79 0.26 -20.89 2.39
C GLN A 79 -0.82 -20.35 3.31
N ALA A 80 -1.55 -21.22 4.01
CA ALA A 80 -2.61 -20.78 4.92
C ALA A 80 -2.06 -19.85 5.99
N ALA A 81 -2.63 -18.66 6.11
CA ALA A 81 -2.14 -17.60 6.99
C ALA A 81 -3.27 -16.68 7.46
N TYR A 82 -3.05 -16.08 8.62
CA TYR A 82 -3.87 -14.97 9.10
C TYR A 82 -3.43 -13.70 8.39
N VAL A 83 -4.38 -12.96 7.88
CA VAL A 83 -4.14 -11.76 7.06
C VAL A 83 -4.82 -10.56 7.67
N ALA A 84 -4.19 -9.41 7.55
CA ALA A 84 -4.82 -8.11 7.77
C ALA A 84 -4.47 -7.17 6.63
N VAL A 85 -5.42 -6.31 6.28
CA VAL A 85 -5.23 -5.26 5.27
C VAL A 85 -5.57 -3.91 5.89
N LEU A 86 -4.61 -3.03 5.82
CA LEU A 86 -4.75 -1.64 6.27
C LEU A 86 -4.82 -0.71 5.06
N ARG A 87 -5.70 0.27 5.11
CA ARG A 87 -5.70 1.40 4.19
C ARG A 87 -5.28 2.66 4.93
N VAL A 88 -4.27 3.34 4.42
CA VAL A 88 -3.78 4.62 4.96
C VAL A 88 -3.94 5.70 3.89
N ILE A 89 -4.79 6.67 4.13
CA ILE A 89 -5.00 7.79 3.20
C ILE A 89 -4.02 8.93 3.50
N SER A 90 -3.94 9.93 2.62
CA SER A 90 -2.91 10.98 2.64
C SER A 90 -2.89 11.81 3.93
N ASN A 91 -4.01 11.98 4.64
CA ASN A 91 -4.05 12.66 5.93
C ASN A 91 -3.59 11.78 7.13
N GLY A 92 -3.18 10.53 6.88
CA GLY A 92 -2.73 9.57 7.89
C GLY A 92 -3.86 8.76 8.56
N ALA A 93 -5.13 9.01 8.20
CA ALA A 93 -6.21 8.18 8.71
C ALA A 93 -6.03 6.74 8.23
N THR A 94 -6.13 5.80 9.15
CA THR A 94 -5.88 4.38 8.92
C THR A 94 -7.14 3.58 9.20
N THR A 95 -7.49 2.73 8.26
CA THR A 95 -8.68 1.86 8.32
C THR A 95 -8.23 0.40 8.18
N LEU A 96 -8.75 -0.47 9.04
CA LEU A 96 -8.64 -1.92 8.86
C LEU A 96 -9.72 -2.36 7.88
N VAL A 97 -9.30 -2.78 6.68
CA VAL A 97 -10.16 -3.22 5.58
C VAL A 97 -10.50 -4.71 5.73
N PHE A 98 -9.53 -5.49 6.20
CA PHE A 98 -9.68 -6.93 6.45
C PHE A 98 -8.84 -7.33 7.68
N PRO A 99 -9.34 -8.17 8.61
CA PRO A 99 -10.71 -8.67 8.68
C PRO A 99 -11.72 -7.54 8.89
N ASN A 100 -12.98 -7.81 8.54
CA ASN A 100 -14.05 -6.83 8.63
C ASN A 100 -15.35 -7.47 9.14
N ARG A 101 -16.45 -6.73 9.16
CA ARG A 101 -17.73 -7.21 9.65
C ARG A 101 -18.27 -8.43 8.89
N ARG A 102 -18.00 -8.53 7.58
CA ARG A 102 -18.46 -9.63 6.72
C ARG A 102 -17.51 -10.83 6.82
N HIS A 103 -16.23 -10.55 6.95
CA HIS A 103 -15.15 -11.52 7.10
C HIS A 103 -14.55 -11.39 8.49
N THR A 104 -15.15 -12.06 9.48
CA THR A 104 -14.69 -12.03 10.88
C THR A 104 -13.49 -12.91 11.13
N SER A 105 -13.23 -13.91 10.26
CA SER A 105 -12.03 -14.71 10.28
C SER A 105 -10.94 -14.09 9.43
N ALA A 106 -9.78 -13.88 10.02
CA ALA A 106 -8.59 -13.40 9.30
C ALA A 106 -7.84 -14.52 8.55
N LEU A 107 -8.22 -15.80 8.76
CA LEU A 107 -7.52 -16.93 8.15
C LEU A 107 -7.91 -17.10 6.68
N LEU A 108 -6.93 -17.03 5.80
CA LEU A 108 -7.05 -17.31 4.38
C LEU A 108 -6.42 -18.67 4.03
N ALA A 109 -7.05 -19.39 3.11
CA ALA A 109 -6.50 -20.63 2.57
C ALA A 109 -5.36 -20.33 1.57
N ALA A 110 -4.42 -21.28 1.48
CA ALA A 110 -3.29 -21.20 0.55
C ALA A 110 -3.77 -21.09 -0.91
N ASN A 111 -3.23 -20.16 -1.66
CA ASN A 111 -3.47 -19.97 -3.11
C ASN A 111 -4.93 -19.75 -3.51
N VAL A 112 -5.80 -19.42 -2.55
CA VAL A 112 -7.19 -19.05 -2.82
C VAL A 112 -7.31 -17.53 -2.69
N PRO A 113 -7.58 -16.79 -3.77
CA PRO A 113 -7.71 -15.35 -3.70
C PRO A 113 -9.00 -14.96 -2.96
N LEU A 114 -8.89 -14.00 -2.05
CA LEU A 114 -10.02 -13.27 -1.48
C LEU A 114 -10.25 -12.01 -2.30
N HIS A 115 -11.48 -11.76 -2.70
CA HIS A 115 -11.88 -10.54 -3.40
C HIS A 115 -12.71 -9.65 -2.47
N LEU A 116 -12.38 -8.35 -2.43
CA LEU A 116 -13.10 -7.33 -1.69
C LEU A 116 -13.45 -6.16 -2.61
N PRO A 117 -14.69 -5.63 -2.51
CA PRO A 117 -15.80 -6.10 -1.67
C PRO A 117 -16.41 -7.39 -2.21
N ASP A 118 -17.13 -8.11 -1.35
CA ASP A 118 -17.91 -9.28 -1.78
C ASP A 118 -19.00 -8.87 -2.80
N PRO A 119 -19.43 -9.78 -3.67
CA PRO A 119 -20.58 -9.55 -4.52
C PRO A 119 -21.80 -9.13 -3.70
N GLY A 120 -22.39 -7.98 -4.06
CA GLY A 120 -23.55 -7.40 -3.35
C GLY A 120 -23.21 -6.66 -2.05
N ALA A 121 -21.95 -6.54 -1.68
CA ALA A 121 -21.51 -5.63 -0.61
C ALA A 121 -21.49 -4.17 -1.12
N PRO A 122 -21.52 -3.17 -0.21
CA PRO A 122 -21.25 -1.79 -0.57
C PRO A 122 -19.89 -1.65 -1.26
N ALA A 123 -19.82 -0.77 -2.25
CA ALA A 123 -18.57 -0.49 -2.94
C ALA A 123 -17.50 0.01 -1.95
N MET A 124 -16.29 -0.50 -2.10
CA MET A 124 -15.11 0.06 -1.45
C MET A 124 -14.52 1.12 -2.36
N ILE A 125 -14.22 2.30 -1.83
CA ILE A 125 -13.59 3.38 -2.59
C ILE A 125 -12.12 3.52 -2.23
N ALA A 126 -11.31 3.95 -3.19
CA ALA A 126 -9.86 4.14 -2.99
C ALA A 126 -9.58 5.20 -1.92
N ALA A 127 -10.14 6.39 -2.11
CA ALA A 127 -10.14 7.49 -1.15
C ALA A 127 -11.26 8.49 -1.47
N GLU A 128 -11.61 9.31 -0.48
CA GLU A 128 -12.62 10.38 -0.56
C GLU A 128 -12.00 11.72 -0.95
N THR A 129 -10.67 11.79 -1.01
CA THR A 129 -9.89 12.98 -1.34
C THR A 129 -8.77 12.64 -2.30
N PRO A 130 -8.31 13.59 -3.15
CA PRO A 130 -7.14 13.39 -4.01
C PRO A 130 -5.89 13.09 -3.20
N GLY A 131 -4.96 12.32 -3.78
CA GLY A 131 -3.70 11.98 -3.18
C GLY A 131 -3.33 10.51 -3.38
N VAL A 132 -2.55 9.96 -2.45
CA VAL A 132 -2.21 8.53 -2.44
C VAL A 132 -3.02 7.81 -1.38
N ALA A 133 -3.59 6.65 -1.73
CA ALA A 133 -4.11 5.68 -0.78
C ALA A 133 -3.13 4.49 -0.74
N LEU A 134 -2.54 4.24 0.43
CA LEU A 134 -1.64 3.10 0.64
C LEU A 134 -2.43 1.94 1.24
N PHE A 135 -2.33 0.78 0.61
CA PHE A 135 -2.80 -0.48 1.18
C PHE A 135 -1.59 -1.28 1.67
N GLU A 136 -1.60 -1.66 2.93
CA GLU A 136 -0.59 -2.52 3.53
C GLU A 136 -1.21 -3.87 3.84
N PHE A 137 -0.61 -4.93 3.32
CA PHE A 137 -1.02 -6.32 3.49
C PHE A 137 -0.07 -6.99 4.45
N VAL A 138 -0.59 -7.52 5.54
CA VAL A 138 0.19 -8.21 6.58
C VAL A 138 -0.32 -9.63 6.71
N ALA A 139 0.60 -10.61 6.69
CA ALA A 139 0.28 -12.02 6.90
C ALA A 139 1.15 -12.63 7.99
N ALA A 140 0.59 -13.59 8.72
CA ALA A 140 1.31 -14.39 9.70
C ALA A 140 0.75 -15.82 9.77
N THR A 141 1.61 -16.80 10.00
CA THR A 141 1.19 -18.20 10.17
C THR A 141 0.43 -18.45 11.48
N ARG A 142 0.48 -17.51 12.43
CA ARG A 142 -0.25 -17.53 13.71
C ARG A 142 -1.17 -16.33 13.85
N GLY A 143 -2.34 -16.54 14.43
CA GLY A 143 -3.38 -15.54 14.60
C GLY A 143 -3.38 -14.81 15.95
N ASP A 144 -2.30 -14.88 16.73
CA ASP A 144 -2.27 -14.36 18.12
C ASP A 144 -2.26 -12.82 18.17
N SER A 145 -1.87 -12.15 17.08
CA SER A 145 -1.88 -10.69 17.01
C SER A 145 -3.28 -10.11 17.13
N TRP A 146 -3.42 -9.02 17.87
CA TRP A 146 -4.66 -8.25 17.97
C TRP A 146 -5.19 -7.80 16.60
N LEU A 147 -4.30 -7.59 15.65
CA LEU A 147 -4.62 -7.14 14.30
C LEU A 147 -5.55 -8.11 13.57
N PHE A 148 -5.35 -9.42 13.77
CA PHE A 148 -6.16 -10.47 13.15
C PHE A 148 -7.46 -10.78 13.91
N ASN A 149 -7.53 -10.35 15.17
CA ASN A 149 -8.65 -10.63 16.06
C ASN A 149 -9.53 -9.41 16.35
N ARG A 150 -9.24 -8.28 15.69
CA ARG A 150 -10.00 -7.05 15.91
C ARG A 150 -11.41 -7.19 15.37
N LYS A 151 -12.38 -7.05 16.24
CA LYS A 151 -13.79 -7.00 15.87
C LYS A 151 -14.18 -5.56 15.52
N PRO A 152 -14.95 -5.32 14.45
CA PRO A 152 -15.49 -4.01 14.16
C PRO A 152 -16.33 -3.50 15.35
N LEU A 153 -16.05 -2.31 15.82
CA LEU A 153 -16.76 -1.69 16.95
C LEU A 153 -18.06 -0.98 16.54
N THR A 154 -18.24 -0.75 15.23
CA THR A 154 -19.38 -0.01 14.67
C THR A 154 -20.13 -0.83 13.64
N ALA A 155 -21.30 -0.32 13.20
CA ALA A 155 -22.05 -0.90 12.09
C ALA A 155 -21.34 -0.72 10.73
N ALA A 156 -20.27 0.07 10.65
CA ALA A 156 -19.45 0.21 9.45
C ALA A 156 -18.78 -1.11 9.08
N ASP A 157 -18.67 -1.36 7.79
CA ASP A 157 -18.01 -2.57 7.29
C ASP A 157 -16.50 -2.60 7.61
N PHE A 158 -15.88 -1.43 7.82
CA PHE A 158 -14.47 -1.27 8.13
C PHE A 158 -14.24 -0.58 9.48
N SER A 159 -13.11 -0.85 10.12
CA SER A 159 -12.76 -0.29 11.43
C SER A 159 -11.70 0.79 11.29
N GLU A 160 -12.02 2.02 11.70
CA GLU A 160 -11.01 3.06 11.86
C GLU A 160 -10.07 2.75 13.03
N LEU A 161 -8.78 2.98 12.81
CA LEU A 161 -7.74 2.81 13.81
C LEU A 161 -7.35 4.20 14.33
N GLY A 162 -8.02 4.66 15.37
CA GLY A 162 -7.91 6.02 15.94
C GLY A 162 -6.58 6.31 16.64
N THR A 163 -5.45 5.83 16.11
CA THR A 163 -4.11 6.07 16.66
C THR A 163 -3.19 6.66 15.58
N THR A 164 -2.07 7.25 15.99
CA THR A 164 -1.08 7.74 15.02
C THR A 164 -0.46 6.56 14.27
N THR A 165 -0.12 6.74 12.99
CA THR A 165 0.50 5.70 12.17
C THR A 165 1.80 5.16 12.76
N ARG A 166 2.58 6.01 13.45
CA ARG A 166 3.82 5.58 14.12
C ARG A 166 3.55 4.65 15.31
N THR A 167 2.55 4.96 16.13
CA THR A 167 2.13 4.10 17.24
C THR A 167 1.56 2.80 16.71
N LEU A 168 0.70 2.87 15.69
CA LEU A 168 0.12 1.71 15.03
C LEU A 168 1.20 0.78 14.47
N ALA A 169 2.19 1.31 13.75
CA ALA A 169 3.30 0.52 13.19
C ALA A 169 4.08 -0.22 14.29
N LYS A 170 4.37 0.45 15.42
CA LYS A 170 5.03 -0.19 16.57
C LYS A 170 4.18 -1.30 17.18
N ASP A 171 2.89 -1.06 17.36
CA ASP A 171 1.97 -2.04 17.97
C ASP A 171 1.81 -3.28 17.07
N ILE A 172 1.74 -3.09 15.75
CA ILE A 172 1.72 -4.20 14.78
C ILE A 172 3.01 -5.00 14.90
N LEU A 173 4.17 -4.35 14.80
CA LEU A 173 5.47 -5.03 14.86
C LEU A 173 5.66 -5.79 16.18
N LEU A 174 5.26 -5.20 17.31
CA LEU A 174 5.33 -5.87 18.61
C LEU A 174 4.42 -7.08 18.66
N SER A 175 3.17 -6.97 18.20
CA SER A 175 2.20 -8.05 18.25
C SER A 175 2.57 -9.24 17.35
N LEU A 176 3.27 -8.98 16.24
CA LEU A 176 3.74 -10.03 15.33
C LEU A 176 5.01 -10.75 15.86
N ARG A 177 5.80 -10.10 16.72
CA ARG A 177 7.05 -10.67 17.28
C ARG A 177 6.83 -11.62 18.46
N VAL A 178 5.66 -11.61 19.09
CA VAL A 178 5.40 -12.35 20.34
C VAL A 178 5.37 -13.87 20.15
N GLY A 179 5.23 -14.40 18.93
CA GLY A 179 5.18 -15.83 18.67
C GLY A 179 6.51 -16.42 18.19
N HIS A 180 7.18 -17.25 18.98
CA HIS A 180 8.32 -18.02 18.47
C HIS A 180 7.87 -18.94 17.32
N GLY A 181 8.63 -18.94 16.22
CA GLY A 181 8.34 -19.77 15.04
C GLY A 181 7.20 -19.23 14.15
N THR A 182 6.78 -17.98 14.33
CA THR A 182 5.79 -17.34 13.46
C THR A 182 6.49 -16.83 12.20
N GLU A 183 6.09 -17.33 11.04
CA GLU A 183 6.44 -16.71 9.77
C GLU A 183 5.53 -15.51 9.53
N THR A 184 6.10 -14.42 9.07
CA THR A 184 5.38 -13.19 8.75
C THR A 184 5.77 -12.70 7.37
N ALA A 185 4.84 -12.06 6.67
CA ALA A 185 5.07 -11.41 5.39
C ALA A 185 4.29 -10.11 5.31
N ALA A 186 4.80 -9.17 4.54
CA ALA A 186 4.06 -7.98 4.17
C ALA A 186 4.32 -7.59 2.72
N SER A 187 3.34 -6.92 2.15
CA SER A 187 3.47 -6.22 0.88
C SER A 187 2.59 -4.97 0.91
N HIS A 188 2.89 -4.00 0.07
CA HIS A 188 2.08 -2.80 -0.03
C HIS A 188 1.72 -2.45 -1.47
N LEU A 189 0.66 -1.67 -1.62
CA LEU A 189 0.15 -1.20 -2.88
C LEU A 189 -0.27 0.27 -2.73
N ALA A 190 0.29 1.15 -3.54
CA ALA A 190 -0.05 2.56 -3.55
C ALA A 190 -0.97 2.88 -4.73
N LEU A 191 -2.14 3.43 -4.45
CA LEU A 191 -3.11 3.90 -5.45
C LEU A 191 -3.03 5.42 -5.57
N ARG A 192 -3.04 5.92 -6.79
CA ARG A 192 -3.09 7.36 -7.08
C ARG A 192 -4.53 7.77 -7.31
N VAL A 193 -5.04 8.63 -6.46
CA VAL A 193 -6.41 9.14 -6.53
C VAL A 193 -6.39 10.59 -7.01
N ARG A 194 -7.07 10.87 -8.11
CA ARG A 194 -7.16 12.19 -8.72
C ARG A 194 -8.51 12.83 -8.39
N GLY A 195 -8.50 14.13 -8.18
CA GLY A 195 -9.72 14.93 -8.24
C GLY A 195 -10.19 15.10 -9.69
N ASP A 196 -11.45 15.43 -9.85
CA ASP A 196 -12.05 15.84 -11.12
C ASP A 196 -11.49 17.19 -11.58
#